data_386f4a31e6bdd537397f785d8426e836
#
_entry.id   386f4a31e6bdd537397f785d8426e836
#
_cell.length_a   1.000
_cell.length_b   1.000
_cell.length_c   1.000
_cell.angle_alpha   90.00
_cell.angle_beta   90.00
_cell.angle_gamma   90.00
#
_symmetry.space_group_name_H-M   'P 1'
#
loop_
_entity.id
_entity.type
_entity.pdbx_description
1 polymer ?
#
loop_
_entity_poly.entity_id
_entity_poly.type
_entity_poly.pdbx_seq_one_letter_code
_entity_poly.pdbx_strand_id
1 'polypeptide(L)'
;MILRISLIFAALILASCAPTPQVKQIPRVQAQPAVISTGNEDLTSMTTMRQIVARVEPIGEQICRDTDRVSNCDFKIQVDTSTPDVVNAYQTLEKDGRPLVIFSIGLLKAARNTDEVAFVLGHEMAHHIAGHIQQRRGSAGLGGLILGGLIAYSGGSAQNVDSAFDLGAAVGSRVYSKDHELQADEIGTLITYYAGYDPVRGSKFFTRIPDPGDKFLGSHPPNAARIDRVNRTMARVR
;
A
#
# COMPACT_ATOMS: atom_id res chain seq x y z
N MET A 1 39.53 -1.40 38.09
CA MET A 1 39.38 -0.82 36.72
C MET A 1 38.08 -1.36 36.09
N ILE A 2 36.93 -1.18 36.80
CA ILE A 2 35.58 -1.69 36.38
C ILE A 2 34.54 -0.62 36.71
N LEU A 3 34.58 0.54 36.06
CA LEU A 3 33.55 1.55 36.29
C LEU A 3 33.38 2.55 35.12
N ARG A 4 33.45 2.12 33.86
CA ARG A 4 33.21 3.02 32.71
C ARG A 4 32.37 2.43 31.57
N ILE A 5 31.67 1.30 31.75
CA ILE A 5 30.89 0.65 30.66
C ILE A 5 29.38 0.87 30.81
N SER A 6 28.86 1.45 31.92
CA SER A 6 27.40 1.53 32.18
C SER A 6 26.70 2.78 31.64
N LEU A 7 27.34 3.68 30.89
CA LEU A 7 26.73 4.96 30.47
C LEU A 7 26.40 5.05 28.97
N ILE A 8 26.64 4.02 28.17
CA ILE A 8 26.37 4.08 26.70
C ILE A 8 25.03 3.43 26.31
N PHE A 9 24.42 2.67 27.19
CA PHE A 9 23.19 1.91 26.86
C PHE A 9 21.87 2.67 27.08
N ALA A 10 21.89 3.88 27.65
CA ALA A 10 20.66 4.63 27.98
C ALA A 10 20.17 5.60 26.88
N ALA A 11 20.90 5.78 25.79
CA ALA A 11 20.60 6.81 24.78
C ALA A 11 19.86 6.32 23.51
N LEU A 12 19.52 5.02 23.42
CA LEU A 12 18.98 4.41 22.19
C LEU A 12 17.48 4.10 22.21
N ILE A 13 16.72 4.50 23.23
CA ILE A 13 15.30 4.14 23.35
C ILE A 13 14.32 5.30 22.98
N LEU A 14 14.77 6.43 22.54
CA LEU A 14 13.90 7.61 22.27
C LEU A 14 13.57 7.88 20.78
N ALA A 15 13.79 6.97 19.87
CA ALA A 15 13.59 7.21 18.44
C ALA A 15 12.49 6.34 17.81
N SER A 16 11.35 6.16 18.44
CA SER A 16 10.29 5.31 17.83
C SER A 16 8.86 5.77 18.08
N CYS A 17 8.59 7.06 17.94
CA CYS A 17 7.22 7.55 17.75
C CYS A 17 7.23 8.74 16.80
N ALA A 18 7.68 8.55 15.57
CA ALA A 18 7.29 9.49 14.52
C ALA A 18 5.82 9.20 14.20
N PRO A 19 4.90 10.14 14.41
CA PRO A 19 3.50 9.94 14.03
C PRO A 19 3.46 9.67 12.53
N THR A 20 2.78 8.60 12.13
CA THR A 20 2.48 8.32 10.72
C THR A 20 1.92 9.59 10.11
N PRO A 21 2.53 10.13 9.04
CA PRO A 21 2.05 11.36 8.44
C PRO A 21 0.65 11.11 7.88
N GLN A 22 -0.34 11.60 8.59
CA GLN A 22 -1.73 11.58 8.14
C GLN A 22 -1.89 12.53 6.95
N VAL A 23 -2.76 12.20 6.02
CA VAL A 23 -3.19 13.14 4.97
C VAL A 23 -3.89 14.29 5.68
N LYS A 24 -3.16 15.35 5.94
CA LYS A 24 -3.56 16.46 6.81
C LYS A 24 -4.62 17.37 6.18
N GLN A 25 -4.87 17.23 4.87
CA GLN A 25 -5.87 17.98 4.13
C GLN A 25 -6.57 17.07 3.13
N ILE A 26 -7.88 17.19 3.05
CA ILE A 26 -8.67 16.57 1.97
C ILE A 26 -8.23 17.27 0.67
N PRO A 27 -7.79 16.51 -0.37
CA PRO A 27 -7.38 17.10 -1.63
C PRO A 27 -8.49 17.97 -2.23
N ARG A 28 -8.13 19.10 -2.83
CA ARG A 28 -9.08 19.96 -3.58
C ARG A 28 -9.37 19.35 -4.94
N VAL A 29 -9.96 18.16 -4.95
CA VAL A 29 -10.34 17.46 -6.18
C VAL A 29 -11.83 17.61 -6.39
N GLN A 30 -12.24 17.93 -7.61
CA GLN A 30 -13.65 17.95 -7.97
C GLN A 30 -14.15 16.53 -8.18
N ALA A 31 -15.19 16.14 -7.45
CA ALA A 31 -15.81 14.83 -7.60
C ALA A 31 -16.46 14.70 -9.00
N GLN A 32 -16.21 13.56 -9.63
CA GLN A 32 -16.88 13.20 -10.88
C GLN A 32 -18.33 12.73 -10.60
N PRO A 33 -19.23 12.77 -11.59
CA PRO A 33 -20.57 12.23 -11.43
C PRO A 33 -20.55 10.77 -10.98
N ALA A 34 -21.48 10.40 -10.09
CA ALA A 34 -21.56 9.06 -9.56
C ALA A 34 -21.76 8.00 -10.65
N VAL A 35 -21.02 6.89 -10.51
CA VAL A 35 -21.20 5.71 -11.35
C VAL A 35 -22.26 4.81 -10.72
N ILE A 36 -23.27 4.43 -11.48
CA ILE A 36 -24.23 3.43 -11.07
C ILE A 36 -23.73 2.08 -11.58
N SER A 37 -23.01 1.34 -10.72
CA SER A 37 -22.62 -0.04 -11.04
C SER A 37 -23.84 -0.95 -10.86
N THR A 38 -24.22 -1.63 -11.92
CA THR A 38 -25.36 -2.56 -11.93
C THR A 38 -25.04 -3.93 -11.37
N GLY A 39 -23.72 -4.25 -11.26
CA GLY A 39 -23.22 -5.56 -10.86
C GLY A 39 -23.26 -6.60 -11.97
N ASN A 40 -23.63 -6.20 -13.19
CA ASN A 40 -23.69 -7.07 -14.36
C ASN A 40 -22.59 -6.78 -15.38
N GLU A 41 -21.64 -5.90 -15.03
CA GLU A 41 -20.52 -5.55 -15.89
C GLU A 41 -19.56 -6.72 -16.07
N ASP A 42 -19.08 -6.95 -17.28
CA ASP A 42 -17.95 -7.86 -17.51
C ASP A 42 -16.66 -7.20 -17.03
N LEU A 43 -16.26 -7.49 -15.80
CA LEU A 43 -15.08 -6.94 -15.16
C LEU A 43 -13.77 -7.46 -15.77
N THR A 44 -13.80 -8.55 -16.53
CA THR A 44 -12.65 -9.09 -17.26
C THR A 44 -12.45 -8.41 -18.61
N SER A 45 -13.43 -7.63 -19.05
CA SER A 45 -13.37 -6.88 -20.31
C SER A 45 -12.36 -5.72 -20.21
N MET A 46 -11.47 -5.66 -21.19
CA MET A 46 -10.54 -4.51 -21.31
C MET A 46 -11.28 -3.18 -21.55
N THR A 47 -12.50 -3.22 -22.05
CA THR A 47 -13.33 -2.02 -22.19
C THR A 47 -13.78 -1.52 -20.84
N THR A 48 -14.31 -2.39 -19.98
CA THR A 48 -14.70 -2.05 -18.61
C THR A 48 -13.49 -1.54 -17.80
N MET A 49 -12.35 -2.23 -17.91
CA MET A 49 -11.13 -1.80 -17.22
C MET A 49 -10.68 -0.40 -17.69
N ARG A 50 -10.67 -0.13 -18.99
CA ARG A 50 -10.35 1.22 -19.50
C ARG A 50 -11.29 2.30 -19.01
N GLN A 51 -12.60 2.01 -18.88
CA GLN A 51 -13.57 2.96 -18.33
C GLN A 51 -13.28 3.29 -16.85
N ILE A 52 -12.93 2.26 -16.06
CA ILE A 52 -12.55 2.47 -14.64
C ILE A 52 -11.26 3.30 -14.57
N VAL A 53 -10.23 2.92 -15.32
CA VAL A 53 -8.95 3.64 -15.36
C VAL A 53 -9.14 5.09 -15.76
N ALA A 54 -9.89 5.38 -16.84
CA ALA A 54 -10.15 6.73 -17.33
C ALA A 54 -10.78 7.67 -16.29
N ARG A 55 -11.43 7.11 -15.25
CA ARG A 55 -12.00 7.88 -14.14
C ARG A 55 -11.08 7.95 -12.92
N VAL A 56 -10.46 6.84 -12.57
CA VAL A 56 -9.68 6.71 -11.32
C VAL A 56 -8.28 7.33 -11.46
N GLU A 57 -7.60 7.07 -12.58
CA GLU A 57 -6.24 7.51 -12.82
C GLU A 57 -6.06 9.03 -12.72
N PRO A 58 -6.87 9.90 -13.39
CA PRO A 58 -6.68 11.35 -13.29
C PRO A 58 -6.85 11.89 -11.86
N ILE A 59 -7.76 11.30 -11.08
CA ILE A 59 -7.98 11.65 -9.68
C ILE A 59 -6.77 11.26 -8.83
N GLY A 60 -6.27 10.03 -8.99
CA GLY A 60 -5.09 9.56 -8.27
C GLY A 60 -3.84 10.39 -8.60
N GLU A 61 -3.63 10.74 -9.87
CA GLU A 61 -2.54 11.61 -10.30
C GLU A 61 -2.65 13.02 -9.72
N GLN A 62 -3.86 13.59 -9.66
CA GLN A 62 -4.05 14.89 -9.05
C GLN A 62 -3.72 14.84 -7.55
N ILE A 63 -4.24 13.85 -6.82
CA ILE A 63 -3.94 13.66 -5.39
C ILE A 63 -2.43 13.42 -5.18
N CYS A 64 -1.78 12.69 -6.07
CA CYS A 64 -0.34 12.48 -6.06
C CYS A 64 0.43 13.80 -6.14
N ARG A 65 0.11 14.63 -7.11
CA ARG A 65 0.74 15.96 -7.29
C ARG A 65 0.49 16.87 -6.09
N ASP A 66 -0.71 16.83 -5.52
CA ASP A 66 -1.08 17.68 -4.38
C ASP A 66 -0.39 17.25 -3.07
N THR A 67 0.06 16.01 -2.97
CA THR A 67 0.78 15.52 -1.77
C THR A 67 2.28 15.79 -1.79
N ASP A 68 2.87 16.02 -2.96
CA ASP A 68 4.30 16.34 -3.18
C ASP A 68 5.28 15.38 -2.47
N ARG A 69 4.91 14.11 -2.35
CA ARG A 69 5.74 13.10 -1.68
C ARG A 69 6.61 12.29 -2.63
N VAL A 70 6.18 12.20 -3.88
CA VAL A 70 6.85 11.46 -4.95
C VAL A 70 6.93 12.33 -6.19
N SER A 71 7.99 12.17 -6.96
CA SER A 71 8.28 13.03 -8.11
C SER A 71 7.54 12.63 -9.39
N ASN A 72 7.12 11.38 -9.50
CA ASN A 72 6.44 10.86 -10.70
C ASN A 72 5.02 10.41 -10.34
N CYS A 73 4.03 11.06 -10.93
CA CYS A 73 2.60 10.75 -10.75
C CYS A 73 1.94 10.24 -12.04
N ASP A 74 2.71 9.93 -13.07
CA ASP A 74 2.22 9.37 -14.34
C ASP A 74 2.05 7.85 -14.19
N PHE A 75 0.86 7.44 -13.77
CA PHE A 75 0.58 6.03 -13.53
C PHE A 75 0.45 5.24 -14.84
N LYS A 76 0.89 4.00 -14.81
CA LYS A 76 0.62 2.99 -15.81
C LYS A 76 -0.17 1.85 -15.16
N ILE A 77 -1.27 1.45 -15.78
CA ILE A 77 -2.12 0.38 -15.28
C ILE A 77 -2.13 -0.78 -16.29
N GLN A 78 -1.88 -1.99 -15.82
CA GLN A 78 -1.82 -3.19 -16.64
C GLN A 78 -2.65 -4.32 -16.05
N VAL A 79 -3.11 -5.23 -16.91
CA VAL A 79 -3.73 -6.50 -16.53
C VAL A 79 -2.81 -7.63 -16.96
N ASP A 80 -2.39 -8.44 -15.98
CA ASP A 80 -1.66 -9.68 -16.22
C ASP A 80 -2.66 -10.82 -16.42
N THR A 81 -2.65 -11.39 -17.62
CA THR A 81 -3.51 -12.53 -17.99
C THR A 81 -2.83 -13.88 -17.81
N SER A 82 -1.53 -13.90 -17.47
CA SER A 82 -0.74 -15.13 -17.35
C SER A 82 -1.04 -15.95 -16.09
N THR A 83 -1.63 -15.32 -15.06
CA THR A 83 -1.89 -15.93 -13.75
C THR A 83 -3.39 -15.90 -13.39
N PRO A 84 -4.24 -16.70 -14.08
CA PRO A 84 -5.71 -16.62 -13.94
C PRO A 84 -6.24 -17.08 -12.58
N ASP A 85 -5.49 -17.88 -11.84
CA ASP A 85 -5.88 -18.41 -10.52
C ASP A 85 -5.35 -17.56 -9.36
N VAL A 86 -4.54 -16.56 -9.63
CA VAL A 86 -4.01 -15.64 -8.62
C VAL A 86 -4.95 -14.45 -8.47
N VAL A 87 -5.48 -14.25 -7.27
CA VAL A 87 -6.29 -13.07 -6.92
C VAL A 87 -5.38 -12.02 -6.29
N ASN A 88 -4.84 -11.11 -7.11
CA ASN A 88 -3.87 -10.11 -6.64
C ASN A 88 -3.89 -8.84 -7.50
N ALA A 89 -3.58 -7.71 -6.85
CA ALA A 89 -3.09 -6.49 -7.48
C ALA A 89 -1.90 -5.98 -6.69
N TYR A 90 -1.00 -5.26 -7.33
CA TYR A 90 0.16 -4.68 -6.68
C TYR A 90 0.70 -3.47 -7.42
N GLN A 91 1.32 -2.58 -6.65
CA GLN A 91 2.03 -1.41 -7.17
C GLN A 91 3.54 -1.67 -7.15
N THR A 92 4.21 -1.26 -8.23
CA THR A 92 5.67 -1.29 -8.39
C THR A 92 6.15 -0.08 -9.17
N LEU A 93 7.44 -0.01 -9.48
CA LEU A 93 8.03 1.01 -10.33
C LEU A 93 8.66 0.36 -11.56
N GLU A 94 8.47 0.94 -12.74
CA GLU A 94 9.26 0.63 -13.93
C GLU A 94 10.72 1.06 -13.74
N LYS A 95 11.60 0.69 -14.67
CA LYS A 95 13.05 1.00 -14.57
C LYS A 95 13.34 2.51 -14.57
N ASP A 96 12.51 3.28 -15.21
CA ASP A 96 12.57 4.75 -15.29
C ASP A 96 11.93 5.46 -14.08
N GLY A 97 11.38 4.69 -13.12
CA GLY A 97 10.71 5.20 -11.93
C GLY A 97 9.22 5.50 -12.12
N ARG A 98 8.63 5.19 -13.28
CA ARG A 98 7.21 5.35 -13.53
C ARG A 98 6.40 4.39 -12.65
N PRO A 99 5.36 4.87 -11.90
CA PRO A 99 4.52 3.99 -11.10
C PRO A 99 3.69 3.06 -12.00
N LEU A 100 3.73 1.77 -11.69
CA LEU A 100 3.04 0.72 -12.40
C LEU A 100 2.11 -0.04 -11.45
N VAL A 101 0.83 -0.09 -11.77
CA VAL A 101 -0.16 -0.92 -11.07
C VAL A 101 -0.53 -2.10 -11.96
N ILE A 102 -0.43 -3.31 -11.41
CA ILE A 102 -0.71 -4.55 -12.13
C ILE A 102 -1.87 -5.27 -11.43
N PHE A 103 -2.90 -5.60 -12.21
CA PHE A 103 -4.00 -6.47 -11.81
C PHE A 103 -3.80 -7.86 -12.39
N SER A 104 -3.97 -8.91 -11.60
CA SER A 104 -4.16 -10.23 -12.17
C SER A 104 -5.56 -10.36 -12.74
N ILE A 105 -5.71 -11.11 -13.83
CA ILE A 105 -7.03 -11.43 -14.38
C ILE A 105 -7.89 -12.21 -13.37
N GLY A 106 -7.24 -12.96 -12.45
CA GLY A 106 -7.91 -13.65 -11.36
C GLY A 106 -8.61 -12.70 -10.38
N LEU A 107 -8.02 -11.53 -10.09
CA LEU A 107 -8.68 -10.52 -9.27
C LEU A 107 -9.91 -9.95 -9.96
N LEU A 108 -9.83 -9.65 -11.26
CA LEU A 108 -10.98 -9.15 -12.02
C LEU A 108 -12.13 -10.16 -12.07
N LYS A 109 -11.81 -11.46 -12.13
CA LYS A 109 -12.82 -12.55 -12.02
C LYS A 109 -13.44 -12.65 -10.62
N ALA A 110 -12.67 -12.35 -9.56
CA ALA A 110 -13.12 -12.42 -8.18
C ALA A 110 -13.92 -11.18 -7.74
N ALA A 111 -13.73 -10.04 -8.39
CA ALA A 111 -14.50 -8.83 -8.15
C ALA A 111 -15.96 -8.99 -8.58
N ARG A 112 -16.88 -8.30 -7.91
CA ARG A 112 -18.33 -8.40 -8.12
C ARG A 112 -18.95 -7.19 -8.81
N ASN A 113 -18.25 -6.07 -8.80
CA ASN A 113 -18.74 -4.81 -9.38
C ASN A 113 -17.56 -3.86 -9.64
N THR A 114 -17.83 -2.82 -10.40
CA THR A 114 -16.82 -1.81 -10.78
C THR A 114 -16.28 -1.01 -9.60
N ASP A 115 -17.05 -0.85 -8.50
CA ASP A 115 -16.55 -0.15 -7.32
C ASP A 115 -15.43 -0.92 -6.63
N GLU A 116 -15.51 -2.26 -6.61
CA GLU A 116 -14.45 -3.09 -6.04
C GLU A 116 -13.16 -2.95 -6.84
N VAL A 117 -13.23 -2.96 -8.17
CA VAL A 117 -12.05 -2.77 -9.03
C VAL A 117 -11.49 -1.37 -8.88
N ALA A 118 -12.36 -0.34 -8.87
CA ALA A 118 -11.97 1.05 -8.67
C ALA A 118 -11.30 1.27 -7.30
N PHE A 119 -11.84 0.65 -6.24
CA PHE A 119 -11.27 0.75 -4.89
C PHE A 119 -9.89 0.10 -4.80
N VAL A 120 -9.72 -1.10 -5.37
CA VAL A 120 -8.41 -1.76 -5.42
C VAL A 120 -7.42 -0.92 -6.22
N LEU A 121 -7.83 -0.35 -7.38
CA LEU A 121 -6.95 0.55 -8.14
C LEU A 121 -6.53 1.77 -7.30
N GLY A 122 -7.49 2.44 -6.65
CA GLY A 122 -7.20 3.57 -5.78
C GLY A 122 -6.26 3.21 -4.62
N HIS A 123 -6.40 2.02 -4.02
CA HIS A 123 -5.54 1.51 -2.96
C HIS A 123 -4.10 1.29 -3.44
N GLU A 124 -3.92 0.65 -4.60
CA GLU A 124 -2.59 0.43 -5.17
C GLU A 124 -1.91 1.76 -5.58
N MET A 125 -2.66 2.70 -6.15
CA MET A 125 -2.15 4.04 -6.42
C MET A 125 -1.74 4.75 -5.12
N ALA A 126 -2.51 4.58 -4.05
CA ALA A 126 -2.23 5.19 -2.74
C ALA A 126 -0.90 4.73 -2.14
N HIS A 127 -0.48 3.49 -2.35
CA HIS A 127 0.84 3.02 -1.92
C HIS A 127 1.97 3.83 -2.55
N HIS A 128 1.86 4.18 -3.84
CA HIS A 128 2.83 5.06 -4.50
C HIS A 128 2.75 6.47 -3.94
N ILE A 129 1.54 7.06 -3.90
CA ILE A 129 1.29 8.43 -3.45
C ILE A 129 1.84 8.68 -2.04
N ALA A 130 1.70 7.70 -1.15
CA ALA A 130 2.23 7.75 0.21
C ALA A 130 3.74 7.47 0.31
N GLY A 131 4.39 7.05 -0.78
CA GLY A 131 5.83 6.72 -0.80
C GLY A 131 6.17 5.41 -0.07
N HIS A 132 5.24 4.46 0.01
CA HIS A 132 5.41 3.23 0.79
C HIS A 132 6.52 2.32 0.25
N ILE A 133 6.79 2.31 -1.08
CA ILE A 133 7.91 1.54 -1.65
C ILE A 133 9.24 2.07 -1.11
N GLN A 134 9.43 3.38 -1.08
CA GLN A 134 10.65 4.00 -0.59
C GLN A 134 10.84 3.74 0.91
N GLN A 135 9.77 3.86 1.69
CA GLN A 135 9.78 3.57 3.13
C GLN A 135 10.10 2.09 3.40
N ARG A 136 9.53 1.16 2.62
CA ARG A 136 9.81 -0.28 2.71
C ARG A 136 11.26 -0.59 2.38
N ARG A 137 11.86 0.05 1.36
CA ARG A 137 13.28 -0.10 1.03
C ARG A 137 14.18 0.42 2.16
N GLY A 138 13.82 1.54 2.77
CA GLY A 138 14.51 2.06 3.95
C GLY A 138 14.45 1.09 5.13
N SER A 139 13.29 0.50 5.40
CA SER A 139 13.11 -0.52 6.46
C SER A 139 13.91 -1.80 6.19
N ALA A 140 14.02 -2.22 4.93
CA ALA A 140 14.86 -3.34 4.53
C ALA A 140 16.34 -3.07 4.84
N GLY A 141 16.85 -1.90 4.45
CA GLY A 141 18.23 -1.51 4.74
C GLY A 141 18.52 -1.45 6.24
N LEU A 142 17.61 -0.85 7.03
CA LEU A 142 17.73 -0.82 8.49
C LEU A 142 17.68 -2.22 9.12
N GLY A 143 16.78 -3.09 8.68
CA GLY A 143 16.69 -4.47 9.16
C GLY A 143 17.97 -5.25 8.90
N GLY A 144 18.56 -5.11 7.71
CA GLY A 144 19.85 -5.69 7.36
C GLY A 144 20.98 -5.17 8.26
N LEU A 145 21.07 -3.83 8.42
CA LEU A 145 22.09 -3.20 9.27
C LEU A 145 21.98 -3.64 10.74
N ILE A 146 20.78 -3.76 11.29
CA ILE A 146 20.55 -4.17 12.67
C ILE A 146 21.00 -5.63 12.88
N LEU A 147 20.51 -6.57 12.05
CA LEU A 147 20.85 -7.99 12.20
C LEU A 147 22.31 -8.26 11.85
N GLY A 148 22.81 -7.74 10.75
CA GLY A 148 24.22 -7.86 10.37
C GLY A 148 25.16 -7.24 11.40
N GLY A 149 24.82 -6.04 11.90
CA GLY A 149 25.58 -5.36 12.94
C GLY A 149 25.61 -6.13 14.28
N LEU A 150 24.48 -6.75 14.68
CA LEU A 150 24.43 -7.58 15.90
C LEU A 150 25.32 -8.81 15.78
N ILE A 151 25.31 -9.50 14.64
CA ILE A 151 26.18 -10.67 14.40
C ILE A 151 27.65 -10.26 14.33
N ALA A 152 27.98 -9.13 13.68
CA ALA A 152 29.34 -8.61 13.66
C ALA A 152 29.83 -8.26 15.07
N TYR A 153 29.00 -7.60 15.89
CA TYR A 153 29.31 -7.25 17.27
C TYR A 153 29.53 -8.50 18.15
N SER A 154 28.79 -9.58 17.90
CA SER A 154 28.93 -10.85 18.62
C SER A 154 30.14 -11.70 18.16
N GLY A 155 30.98 -11.22 17.25
CA GLY A 155 32.16 -11.90 16.73
C GLY A 155 31.84 -12.93 15.63
N GLY A 156 30.71 -12.83 14.97
CA GLY A 156 30.33 -13.66 13.82
C GLY A 156 31.28 -13.48 12.63
N SER A 157 31.46 -14.57 11.84
CA SER A 157 32.23 -14.49 10.60
C SER A 157 31.57 -13.54 9.57
N ALA A 158 32.34 -13.04 8.60
CA ALA A 158 31.80 -12.21 7.51
C ALA A 158 30.61 -12.86 6.83
N GLN A 159 30.66 -14.16 6.59
CA GLN A 159 29.58 -14.92 5.95
C GLN A 159 28.31 -14.97 6.82
N ASN A 160 28.45 -15.04 8.15
CA ASN A 160 27.31 -14.98 9.07
C ASN A 160 26.71 -13.56 9.12
N VAL A 161 27.55 -12.52 9.01
CA VAL A 161 27.11 -11.12 8.94
C VAL A 161 26.31 -10.89 7.66
N ASP A 162 26.81 -11.34 6.51
CA ASP A 162 26.11 -11.21 5.20
C ASP A 162 24.76 -11.95 5.24
N SER A 163 24.73 -13.18 5.73
CA SER A 163 23.49 -13.96 5.86
C SER A 163 22.48 -13.29 6.80
N ALA A 164 22.93 -12.69 7.89
CA ALA A 164 22.09 -11.96 8.83
C ALA A 164 21.60 -10.64 8.22
N PHE A 165 22.44 -9.97 7.44
CA PHE A 165 22.05 -8.76 6.70
C PHE A 165 20.93 -9.08 5.68
N ASP A 166 21.12 -10.13 4.87
CA ASP A 166 20.12 -10.57 3.89
C ASP A 166 18.79 -10.97 4.54
N LEU A 167 18.88 -11.70 5.67
CA LEU A 167 17.69 -12.07 6.44
C LEU A 167 16.97 -10.84 6.99
N GLY A 168 17.71 -9.90 7.59
CA GLY A 168 17.15 -8.66 8.12
C GLY A 168 16.53 -7.78 7.04
N ALA A 169 17.17 -7.67 5.88
CA ALA A 169 16.66 -6.99 4.73
C ALA A 169 15.40 -7.67 4.17
N ALA A 170 15.41 -9.00 4.08
CA ALA A 170 14.24 -9.77 3.65
C ALA A 170 13.04 -9.62 4.59
N VAL A 171 13.25 -9.62 5.90
CA VAL A 171 12.19 -9.38 6.89
C VAL A 171 11.66 -7.94 6.77
N GLY A 172 12.55 -6.94 6.68
CA GLY A 172 12.16 -5.53 6.55
C GLY A 172 11.46 -5.18 5.23
N SER A 173 11.68 -5.99 4.17
CA SER A 173 11.13 -5.74 2.83
C SER A 173 9.81 -6.45 2.54
N ARG A 174 9.42 -7.43 3.34
CA ARG A 174 8.37 -8.39 2.94
C ARG A 174 6.96 -7.84 2.94
N VAL A 175 6.69 -6.74 3.66
CA VAL A 175 5.31 -6.36 3.92
C VAL A 175 5.19 -4.85 4.12
N TYR A 176 4.13 -4.24 3.61
CA TYR A 176 3.68 -2.94 4.08
C TYR A 176 3.25 -3.07 5.55
N SER A 177 3.58 -2.08 6.39
CA SER A 177 3.09 -2.08 7.77
C SER A 177 1.56 -1.96 7.79
N LYS A 178 0.93 -2.40 8.89
CA LYS A 178 -0.52 -2.20 9.08
C LYS A 178 -0.92 -0.73 8.91
N ASP A 179 -0.05 0.19 9.31
CA ASP A 179 -0.28 1.63 9.16
C ASP A 179 -0.20 2.08 7.70
N HIS A 180 0.72 1.53 6.90
CA HIS A 180 0.80 1.78 5.46
C HIS A 180 -0.48 1.32 4.75
N GLU A 181 -1.00 0.15 5.11
CA GLU A 181 -2.24 -0.38 4.55
C GLU A 181 -3.45 0.51 4.89
N LEU A 182 -3.58 0.91 6.16
CA LEU A 182 -4.66 1.80 6.59
C LEU A 182 -4.53 3.20 5.95
N GLN A 183 -3.32 3.68 5.69
CA GLN A 183 -3.09 4.91 4.95
C GLN A 183 -3.46 4.75 3.48
N ALA A 184 -3.12 3.60 2.86
CA ALA A 184 -3.53 3.30 1.50
C ALA A 184 -5.05 3.17 1.36
N ASP A 185 -5.73 2.57 2.34
CA ASP A 185 -7.19 2.53 2.40
C ASP A 185 -7.82 3.94 2.51
N GLU A 186 -7.21 4.84 3.30
CA GLU A 186 -7.69 6.22 3.42
C GLU A 186 -7.56 7.00 2.10
N ILE A 187 -6.37 7.00 1.50
CA ILE A 187 -6.12 7.70 0.23
C ILE A 187 -6.92 7.04 -0.91
N GLY A 188 -6.95 5.71 -0.95
CA GLY A 188 -7.72 4.94 -1.94
C GLY A 188 -9.22 5.22 -1.86
N THR A 189 -9.75 5.43 -0.63
CA THR A 189 -11.14 5.88 -0.42
C THR A 189 -11.40 7.22 -1.08
N LEU A 190 -10.50 8.19 -0.90
CA LEU A 190 -10.64 9.52 -1.52
C LEU A 190 -10.58 9.43 -3.04
N ILE A 191 -9.62 8.69 -3.59
CA ILE A 191 -9.48 8.48 -5.03
C ILE A 191 -10.77 7.87 -5.60
N THR A 192 -11.26 6.80 -5.00
CA THR A 192 -12.46 6.08 -5.43
C THR A 192 -13.70 6.98 -5.40
N TYR A 193 -13.89 7.72 -4.30
CA TYR A 193 -15.02 8.63 -4.12
C TYR A 193 -15.00 9.75 -5.15
N TYR A 194 -13.87 10.44 -5.32
CA TYR A 194 -13.76 11.54 -6.29
C TYR A 194 -13.85 11.07 -7.76
N ALA A 195 -13.49 9.81 -8.03
CA ALA A 195 -13.71 9.18 -9.34
C ALA A 195 -15.18 8.81 -9.60
N GLY A 196 -16.07 9.02 -8.62
CA GLY A 196 -17.52 8.78 -8.73
C GLY A 196 -17.96 7.35 -8.40
N TYR A 197 -17.09 6.52 -7.85
CA TYR A 197 -17.39 5.17 -7.36
C TYR A 197 -17.73 5.17 -5.88
N ASP A 198 -18.39 4.10 -5.40
CA ASP A 198 -18.71 3.92 -3.98
C ASP A 198 -17.60 3.13 -3.25
N PRO A 199 -16.73 3.81 -2.46
CA PRO A 199 -15.64 3.13 -1.77
C PRO A 199 -16.13 2.21 -0.63
N VAL A 200 -17.29 2.47 -0.05
CA VAL A 200 -17.88 1.59 0.98
C VAL A 200 -18.32 0.27 0.36
N ARG A 201 -18.93 0.32 -0.83
CA ARG A 201 -19.24 -0.89 -1.60
C ARG A 201 -17.97 -1.56 -2.11
N GLY A 202 -16.99 -0.78 -2.57
CA GLY A 202 -15.71 -1.27 -3.06
C GLY A 202 -14.92 -2.04 -2.01
N SER A 203 -14.87 -1.53 -0.78
CA SER A 203 -14.16 -2.18 0.33
C SER A 203 -14.73 -3.53 0.74
N LYS A 204 -15.95 -3.87 0.34
CA LYS A 204 -16.53 -5.22 0.56
C LYS A 204 -15.73 -6.33 -0.12
N PHE A 205 -14.89 -6.01 -1.08
CA PHE A 205 -13.92 -6.97 -1.63
C PHE A 205 -13.12 -7.65 -0.52
N PHE A 206 -12.67 -6.89 0.50
CA PHE A 206 -11.88 -7.42 1.61
C PHE A 206 -12.60 -8.45 2.47
N THR A 207 -13.95 -8.45 2.51
CA THR A 207 -14.70 -9.45 3.29
C THR A 207 -14.64 -10.84 2.69
N ARG A 208 -14.16 -10.98 1.46
CA ARG A 208 -14.13 -12.24 0.71
C ARG A 208 -12.74 -12.79 0.49
N ILE A 209 -11.73 -11.99 0.71
CA ILE A 209 -10.34 -12.48 0.72
C ILE A 209 -9.99 -12.99 2.12
N PRO A 210 -9.05 -13.96 2.24
CA PRO A 210 -8.62 -14.44 3.54
C PRO A 210 -8.18 -13.30 4.45
N ASP A 211 -8.69 -13.27 5.68
CA ASP A 211 -8.27 -12.29 6.67
C ASP A 211 -6.85 -12.64 7.14
N PRO A 212 -5.87 -11.75 6.96
CA PRO A 212 -4.50 -11.99 7.41
C PRO A 212 -4.39 -12.06 8.94
N GLY A 213 -5.39 -11.56 9.68
CA GLY A 213 -5.42 -11.57 11.14
C GLY A 213 -4.30 -10.73 11.78
N ASP A 214 -4.05 -10.98 13.06
CA ASP A 214 -2.99 -10.31 13.83
C ASP A 214 -1.65 -11.06 13.82
N LYS A 215 -1.41 -11.92 12.83
CA LYS A 215 -0.16 -12.65 12.71
C LYS A 215 1.02 -11.68 12.58
N PHE A 216 2.11 -11.94 13.31
CA PHE A 216 3.31 -11.09 13.36
C PHE A 216 3.92 -10.78 11.98
N LEU A 217 3.70 -11.63 10.98
CA LEU A 217 4.11 -11.44 9.59
C LEU A 217 2.92 -11.33 8.62
N GLY A 218 1.72 -11.04 9.11
CA GLY A 218 0.56 -10.75 8.26
C GLY A 218 0.78 -9.46 7.47
N SER A 219 0.61 -9.52 6.15
CA SER A 219 0.92 -8.41 5.24
C SER A 219 -0.08 -7.26 5.32
N HIS A 220 -1.26 -7.52 5.84
CA HIS A 220 -2.35 -6.53 5.90
C HIS A 220 -2.97 -6.50 7.29
N PRO A 221 -3.58 -5.37 7.72
CA PRO A 221 -4.38 -5.32 8.94
C PRO A 221 -5.63 -6.20 8.79
N PRO A 222 -6.30 -6.57 9.91
CA PRO A 222 -7.57 -7.26 9.87
C PRO A 222 -8.58 -6.53 8.96
N ASN A 223 -9.35 -7.28 8.19
CA ASN A 223 -10.31 -6.72 7.23
C ASN A 223 -11.32 -5.76 7.88
N ALA A 224 -11.70 -6.01 9.12
CA ALA A 224 -12.58 -5.11 9.89
C ALA A 224 -11.95 -3.71 10.10
N ALA A 225 -10.65 -3.62 10.38
CA ALA A 225 -9.95 -2.35 10.57
C ALA A 225 -9.85 -1.55 9.25
N ARG A 226 -9.70 -2.25 8.12
CA ARG A 226 -9.70 -1.65 6.78
C ARG A 226 -11.05 -1.04 6.43
N ILE A 227 -12.14 -1.80 6.62
CA ILE A 227 -13.52 -1.32 6.38
C ILE A 227 -13.84 -0.14 7.28
N ASP A 228 -13.45 -0.19 8.56
CA ASP A 228 -13.64 0.91 9.49
C ASP A 228 -12.86 2.18 9.06
N ARG A 229 -11.63 2.03 8.52
CA ARG A 229 -10.88 3.16 7.96
C ARG A 229 -11.64 3.80 6.79
N VAL A 230 -12.17 3.01 5.86
CA VAL A 230 -12.99 3.50 4.74
C VAL A 230 -14.21 4.27 5.24
N ASN A 231 -14.97 3.72 6.18
CA ASN A 231 -16.15 4.36 6.74
C ASN A 231 -15.83 5.69 7.44
N ARG A 232 -14.76 5.73 8.25
CA ARG A 232 -14.30 6.99 8.88
C ARG A 232 -13.85 8.03 7.87
N THR A 233 -13.19 7.62 6.79
CA THR A 233 -12.77 8.53 5.73
C THR A 233 -14.00 9.11 5.04
N MET A 234 -14.98 8.29 4.71
CA MET A 234 -16.23 8.75 4.09
C MET A 234 -17.05 9.70 4.98
N ALA A 235 -17.05 9.49 6.30
CA ALA A 235 -17.73 10.40 7.23
C ALA A 235 -17.11 11.82 7.27
N ARG A 236 -15.88 11.99 6.77
CA ARG A 236 -15.19 13.30 6.70
C ARG A 236 -15.38 14.02 5.37
N VAL A 237 -15.81 13.35 4.32
CA VAL A 237 -15.95 13.92 2.97
C VAL A 237 -17.40 14.11 2.52
N ARG A 238 -18.35 13.60 3.29
CA ARG A 238 -19.82 13.83 3.12
C ARG A 238 -20.24 14.97 4.00
#